data_fc6835c5f2eaf2a04684e903764b7aca
#
_entry.id   fc6835c5f2eaf2a04684e903764b7aca
#
_cell.length_a   1.000
_cell.length_b   1.000
_cell.length_c   1.000
_cell.angle_alpha   90.00
_cell.angle_beta   90.00
_cell.angle_gamma   90.00
#
_symmetry.space_group_name_H-M   'P 1'
#
loop_
_entity.id
_entity.type
_entity.pdbx_description
1 polymer ?
#
loop_
_entity_poly.entity_id
_entity_poly.type
_entity_poly.pdbx_seq_one_letter_code
_entity_poly.pdbx_strand_id
1 'polypeptide(L)' 'MPDSNITKKALAMAMKELMEQIPFSKISVSDICEKCGMNRKSFYYQFKDKYDLGNGTLD' A
#
# COMPACT_ATOMS: atom_id res chain seq x y z
N MET A 1 -6.12 -19.26 8.18
CA MET A 1 -5.05 -18.43 8.65
C MET A 1 -5.25 -17.03 8.25
N PRO A 2 -5.13 -16.19 9.16
CA PRO A 2 -5.26 -14.80 8.87
C PRO A 2 -4.09 -14.38 8.04
N ASP A 3 -4.41 -13.73 7.03
CA ASP A 3 -3.39 -13.44 6.10
C ASP A 3 -3.07 -12.00 6.06
N SER A 4 -2.48 -11.51 7.16
CA SER A 4 -1.93 -10.18 7.14
C SER A 4 -0.87 -10.08 6.05
N ASN A 5 -0.24 -11.21 5.71
CA ASN A 5 0.72 -11.20 4.61
C ASN A 5 0.05 -10.93 3.28
N ILE A 6 -1.15 -11.46 3.07
CA ILE A 6 -1.88 -11.21 1.84
C ILE A 6 -2.24 -9.74 1.74
N THR A 7 -2.70 -9.16 2.84
CA THR A 7 -3.03 -7.74 2.87
C THR A 7 -1.81 -6.88 2.58
N LYS A 8 -0.69 -7.20 3.22
CA LYS A 8 0.53 -6.46 3.00
C LYS A 8 1.00 -6.56 1.56
N LYS A 9 0.93 -7.76 1.00
CA LYS A 9 1.31 -7.96 -0.39
C LYS A 9 0.43 -7.17 -1.33
N ALA A 10 -0.87 -7.19 -1.10
CA ALA A 10 -1.80 -6.47 -1.95
C ALA A 10 -1.50 -4.97 -1.92
N LEU A 11 -1.24 -4.44 -0.74
CA LEU A 11 -0.92 -3.03 -0.60
C LEU A 11 0.40 -2.69 -1.27
N ALA A 12 1.40 -3.55 -1.09
CA ALA A 12 2.71 -3.33 -1.70
C ALA A 12 2.62 -3.37 -3.21
N MET A 13 1.87 -4.31 -3.75
CA MET A 13 1.71 -4.40 -5.19
C MET A 13 0.98 -3.20 -5.76
N ALA A 14 -0.05 -2.74 -5.06
CA ALA A 14 -0.78 -1.55 -5.48
C ALA A 14 0.15 -0.34 -5.52
N MET A 15 0.96 -0.18 -4.48
CA MET A 15 1.92 0.90 -4.44
C MET A 15 2.90 0.81 -5.61
N LYS A 16 3.39 -0.38 -5.86
CA LYS A 16 4.37 -0.59 -6.92
C LYS A 16 3.80 -0.22 -8.28
N GLU A 17 2.57 -0.66 -8.53
CA GLU A 17 1.92 -0.36 -9.80
C GLU A 17 1.66 1.13 -9.96
N LEU A 18 1.28 1.78 -8.87
CA LEU A 18 1.06 3.22 -8.92
C LEU A 18 2.35 3.97 -9.21
N MET A 19 3.46 3.49 -8.64
CA MET A 19 4.75 4.14 -8.86
C MET A 19 5.22 4.04 -10.30
N GLU A 20 4.68 3.11 -11.05
CA GLU A 20 5.00 3.02 -12.47
C GLU A 20 4.36 4.13 -13.28
N GLN A 21 3.29 4.73 -12.74
CA GLN A 21 2.55 5.75 -13.46
C GLN A 21 2.71 7.13 -12.87
N ILE A 22 2.83 7.22 -11.55
CA ILE A 22 2.98 8.51 -10.88
C ILE A 22 4.08 8.39 -9.85
N PRO A 23 4.73 9.52 -9.53
CA PRO A 23 5.81 9.49 -8.55
C PRO A 23 5.26 9.21 -7.15
N PHE A 24 6.11 8.63 -6.32
CA PHE A 24 5.74 8.26 -4.96
C PHE A 24 5.15 9.45 -4.19
N SER A 25 5.71 10.62 -4.41
CA SER A 25 5.26 11.81 -3.68
C SER A 25 3.81 12.18 -4.00
N LYS A 26 3.31 11.73 -5.14
CA LYS A 26 1.93 12.01 -5.54
C LYS A 26 0.97 10.87 -5.20
N ILE A 27 1.48 9.76 -4.73
CA ILE A 27 0.66 8.64 -4.34
C ILE A 27 0.13 8.89 -2.93
N SER A 28 -1.16 8.67 -2.72
CA SER A 28 -1.76 8.81 -1.40
C SER A 28 -2.24 7.45 -0.90
N VAL A 29 -2.52 7.38 0.39
CA VAL A 29 -3.07 6.15 0.96
C VAL A 29 -4.39 5.80 0.29
N SER A 30 -5.18 6.81 -0.03
CA SER A 30 -6.45 6.58 -0.73
C SER A 30 -6.23 5.93 -2.08
N ASP A 31 -5.23 6.41 -2.82
CA ASP A 31 -4.92 5.83 -4.12
C ASP A 31 -4.56 4.36 -4.00
N ILE A 32 -3.72 4.04 -3.03
CA ILE A 32 -3.30 2.66 -2.82
C ILE A 32 -4.49 1.79 -2.46
N CYS A 33 -5.32 2.25 -1.55
CA CYS A 33 -6.46 1.48 -1.10
C CYS A 33 -7.48 1.26 -2.20
N GLU A 34 -7.73 2.28 -2.99
CA GLU A 34 -8.67 2.15 -4.10
C GLU A 34 -8.18 1.14 -5.13
N LYS A 35 -6.88 1.17 -5.38
CA LYS A 35 -6.34 0.27 -6.39
C LYS A 35 -6.49 -1.18 -6.00
N CYS A 36 -6.36 -1.51 -4.74
CA CYS A 36 -6.47 -2.91 -4.31
C CYS A 36 -7.81 -3.25 -3.68
N GLY A 37 -8.76 -2.29 -3.69
CA GLY A 37 -10.09 -2.56 -3.20
C GLY A 37 -10.22 -2.64 -1.69
N MET A 38 -9.33 -1.97 -0.99
CA MET A 38 -9.36 -1.96 0.46
C MET A 38 -9.72 -0.58 0.97
N ASN A 39 -10.09 -0.49 2.25
CA ASN A 39 -10.34 0.81 2.85
C ASN A 39 -9.10 1.26 3.62
N ARG A 40 -9.08 2.53 4.00
CA ARG A 40 -7.91 3.09 4.68
C ARG A 40 -7.68 2.45 6.04
N LYS A 41 -8.73 1.99 6.66
CA LYS A 41 -8.59 1.33 7.95
C LYS A 41 -7.69 0.10 7.83
N SER A 42 -7.88 -0.67 6.76
CA SER A 42 -7.05 -1.84 6.52
C SER A 42 -5.60 -1.46 6.31
N PHE A 43 -5.37 -0.36 5.61
CA PHE A 43 -4.02 0.13 5.39
C PHE A 43 -3.35 0.47 6.72
N TYR A 44 -4.02 1.29 7.53
CA TYR A 44 -3.42 1.75 8.78
C TYR A 44 -3.30 0.66 9.82
N TYR A 45 -3.97 -0.44 9.60
CA TYR A 45 -3.82 -1.60 10.44
C TYR A 45 -2.46 -2.26 10.23
N GLN A 46 -1.95 -2.20 9.01
CA GLN A 46 -0.69 -2.85 8.63
C GLN A 46 0.48 -1.88 8.60
N PHE A 47 0.24 -0.64 8.23
CA PHE A 47 1.30 0.34 8.05
C PHE A 47 0.89 1.66 8.67
N LYS A 48 1.89 2.42 9.08
CA LYS A 48 1.67 3.72 9.69
C LYS A 48 1.24 4.75 8.64
N ASP A 49 1.93 4.74 7.51
CA ASP A 49 1.67 5.67 6.42
C ASP A 49 2.29 5.09 5.15
N LYS A 50 2.18 5.84 4.07
CA LYS A 50 2.69 5.33 2.81
C LYS A 50 4.21 5.17 2.82
N TYR A 51 4.89 5.96 3.63
CA TYR A 51 6.35 5.85 3.72
C TYR A 51 6.77 4.55 4.40
N ASP A 52 5.98 4.14 5.38
CA ASP A 52 6.22 2.87 6.05
C ASP A 52 6.08 1.72 5.05
N LEU A 53 5.04 1.78 4.24
CA LEU A 53 4.83 0.79 3.19
C LEU A 53 5.95 0.84 2.17
N GLY A 54 6.33 2.04 1.76
CA GLY A 54 7.38 2.22 0.77
C GLY A 54 8.71 1.66 1.25
N ASN A 55 9.06 1.89 2.51
CA ASN A 55 10.30 1.36 3.06
C ASN A 55 10.30 -0.16 3.04
N GLY A 56 9.17 -0.76 3.40
CA GLY A 56 9.08 -2.21 3.40
C GLY A 56 9.14 -2.78 2.00
N THR A 57 8.62 -2.05 1.04
CA THR A 57 8.60 -2.52 -0.35
C THR A 57 9.99 -2.44 -0.98
N LEU A 58 10.78 -1.48 -0.56
CA LEU A 58 12.11 -1.27 -1.13
C LEU A 58 13.13 -2.27 -0.62
N ASP A 59 12.77 -2.98 0.41
CA ASP A 59 13.63 -4.06 0.88
C ASP A 59 13.50 -5.28 -0.01
#